data_de752fee34db0f5739b5e30ee8bacc5e
#
_entry.id   de752fee34db0f5739b5e30ee8bacc5e
#
_cell.length_a   1.000
_cell.length_b   1.000
_cell.length_c   1.000
_cell.angle_alpha   90.00
_cell.angle_beta   90.00
_cell.angle_gamma   90.00
#
_symmetry.space_group_name_H-M   'P 1'
#
loop_
_entity.id
_entity.type
_entity.pdbx_description
1 polymer ?
#
loop_
_entity_poly.entity_id
_entity_poly.type
_entity_poly.pdbx_seq_one_letter_code
_entity_poly.pdbx_strand_id
1 'polypeptide(L)'
;MSLEDNNVLGIAMGTSEAVGYVDSEGRITGWLNELAFVPVDAAPDAMVDEWSGDIGCGVKYFSQDSVIKLAPRAGIELDESLSPAEKLKVVQGLMAEDDERAAKVYESIGVYLGHTLAYYYDLYSFKHVLLLGRVMSGKGGDLLLDTCKKVLADEYPEVNAAINLALPDEKFRRVGQSMAAASLAASAE
;
A
#
# COMPACT_ATOMS: atom_id res chain seq x y z
N MET A 1 17.05 -2.26 3.96
CA MET A 1 16.49 -2.15 5.32
C MET A 1 16.94 -3.41 6.05
N SER A 2 17.68 -3.26 7.14
CA SER A 2 18.12 -4.40 7.96
C SER A 2 17.01 -4.77 8.94
N LEU A 3 17.04 -5.99 9.50
CA LEU A 3 16.12 -6.41 10.58
C LEU A 3 16.33 -5.62 11.89
N GLU A 4 17.34 -4.76 11.94
CA GLU A 4 17.69 -3.92 13.09
C GLU A 4 17.08 -2.49 13.00
N ASP A 5 16.38 -2.18 11.91
CA ASP A 5 15.70 -0.88 11.77
C ASP A 5 14.44 -0.84 12.62
N ASN A 6 14.44 0.04 13.60
CA ASN A 6 13.29 0.32 14.47
C ASN A 6 12.46 1.48 13.91
N ASN A 7 11.28 1.70 14.49
CA ASN A 7 10.35 2.76 14.09
C ASN A 7 9.86 2.58 12.64
N VAL A 8 9.32 1.39 12.35
CA VAL A 8 8.93 0.92 11.03
C VAL A 8 7.42 0.79 10.93
N LEU A 9 6.82 1.44 9.94
CA LEU A 9 5.45 1.19 9.51
C LEU A 9 5.48 0.24 8.31
N GLY A 10 4.89 -0.94 8.44
CA GLY A 10 4.72 -1.89 7.35
C GLY A 10 3.31 -1.84 6.80
N ILE A 11 3.14 -1.64 5.49
CA ILE A 11 1.83 -1.64 4.82
C ILE A 11 1.84 -2.75 3.77
N ALA A 12 0.96 -3.72 3.92
CA ALA A 12 0.80 -4.82 2.99
C ALA A 12 -0.45 -4.64 2.13
N MET A 13 -0.25 -4.39 0.84
CA MET A 13 -1.28 -4.20 -0.18
C MET A 13 -1.54 -5.53 -0.92
N GLY A 14 -2.44 -6.33 -0.38
CA GLY A 14 -2.79 -7.65 -0.90
C GLY A 14 -4.25 -7.75 -1.33
N THR A 15 -4.92 -8.81 -0.92
CA THR A 15 -6.38 -8.97 -1.05
C THR A 15 -7.11 -7.91 -0.24
N SER A 16 -6.55 -7.55 0.91
CA SER A 16 -6.93 -6.44 1.77
C SER A 16 -5.69 -5.63 2.11
N GLU A 17 -5.87 -4.54 2.84
CA GLU A 17 -4.78 -3.81 3.49
C GLU A 17 -4.52 -4.41 4.86
N ALA A 18 -3.24 -4.60 5.20
CA ALA A 18 -2.83 -4.93 6.56
C ALA A 18 -1.63 -4.08 6.95
N VAL A 19 -1.64 -3.60 8.19
CA VAL A 19 -0.61 -2.70 8.69
C VAL A 19 0.00 -3.23 9.98
N GLY A 20 1.29 -3.03 10.16
CA GLY A 20 2.02 -3.32 11.37
C GLY A 20 2.98 -2.19 11.72
N TYR A 21 3.16 -1.92 12.99
CA TYR A 21 4.07 -0.89 13.46
C TYR A 21 5.03 -1.43 14.52
N VAL A 22 6.32 -1.16 14.32
CA VAL A 22 7.39 -1.41 15.28
C VAL A 22 7.89 -0.06 15.76
N ASP A 23 7.88 0.17 17.06
CA ASP A 23 8.25 1.45 17.66
C ASP A 23 9.77 1.71 17.64
N SER A 24 10.18 2.86 18.16
CA SER A 24 11.59 3.25 18.21
C SER A 24 12.46 2.38 19.12
N GLU A 25 11.84 1.58 19.99
CA GLU A 25 12.53 0.63 20.87
C GLU A 25 12.53 -0.80 20.29
N GLY A 26 11.99 -0.98 19.07
CA GLY A 26 11.93 -2.28 18.39
C GLY A 26 10.80 -3.18 18.87
N ARG A 27 9.82 -2.64 19.60
CA ARG A 27 8.70 -3.42 20.11
C ARG A 27 7.54 -3.38 19.11
N ILE A 28 6.91 -4.53 18.90
CA ILE A 28 5.61 -4.59 18.23
C ILE A 28 4.59 -3.99 19.20
N THR A 29 3.95 -2.90 18.79
CA THR A 29 2.99 -2.21 19.64
C THR A 29 1.70 -3.03 19.77
N GLY A 30 1.06 -2.92 20.94
CA GLY A 30 -0.30 -3.43 21.14
C GLY A 30 -1.39 -2.51 20.59
N TRP A 31 -1.02 -1.53 19.78
CA TRP A 31 -1.97 -0.62 19.14
C TRP A 31 -2.76 -1.37 18.07
N LEU A 32 -4.02 -1.03 17.96
CA LEU A 32 -4.87 -1.49 16.89
C LEU A 32 -4.49 -0.72 15.61
N ASN A 33 -3.67 -1.33 14.77
CA ASN A 33 -3.17 -0.70 13.54
C ASN A 33 -4.15 -0.94 12.37
N GLU A 34 -5.43 -0.63 12.57
CA GLU A 34 -6.50 -0.85 11.60
C GLU A 34 -6.60 0.29 10.58
N LEU A 35 -5.47 0.61 9.92
CA LEU A 35 -5.41 1.67 8.92
C LEU A 35 -6.27 1.37 7.68
N ALA A 36 -6.66 0.12 7.47
CA ALA A 36 -7.63 -0.29 6.47
C ALA A 36 -8.98 0.45 6.57
N PHE A 37 -9.36 0.88 7.78
CA PHE A 37 -10.62 1.61 8.04
C PHE A 37 -10.44 3.11 8.21
N VAL A 38 -9.22 3.62 8.12
CA VAL A 38 -8.97 5.06 8.21
C VAL A 38 -9.44 5.76 6.93
N PRO A 39 -10.19 6.88 7.02
CA PRO A 39 -10.57 7.67 5.85
C PRO A 39 -9.34 8.23 5.13
N VAL A 40 -9.24 7.97 3.83
CA VAL A 40 -8.17 8.48 2.95
C VAL A 40 -8.71 9.26 1.77
N ASP A 41 -9.99 9.14 1.49
CA ASP A 41 -10.67 9.90 0.43
C ASP A 41 -12.01 10.44 0.94
N ALA A 42 -12.17 11.77 0.90
CA ALA A 42 -13.39 12.47 1.29
C ALA A 42 -14.20 12.96 0.08
N ALA A 43 -13.90 12.51 -1.14
CA ALA A 43 -14.66 12.88 -2.33
C ALA A 43 -16.11 12.36 -2.26
N PRO A 44 -17.10 13.08 -2.83
CA PRO A 44 -18.50 12.62 -2.82
C PRO A 44 -18.73 11.26 -3.49
N ASP A 45 -17.83 10.87 -4.42
CA ASP A 45 -17.86 9.61 -5.15
C ASP A 45 -16.75 8.65 -4.70
N ALA A 46 -16.25 8.82 -3.46
CA ALA A 46 -15.24 7.94 -2.88
C ALA A 46 -15.71 6.48 -2.85
N MET A 47 -14.75 5.56 -2.93
CA MET A 47 -15.03 4.12 -2.95
C MET A 47 -15.64 3.65 -1.62
N VAL A 48 -16.68 2.84 -1.72
CA VAL A 48 -17.36 2.23 -0.56
C VAL A 48 -16.76 0.85 -0.32
N ASP A 49 -16.48 0.53 0.93
CA ASP A 49 -16.17 -0.83 1.34
C ASP A 49 -17.46 -1.63 1.55
N GLU A 50 -17.63 -2.68 0.77
CA GLU A 50 -18.88 -3.47 0.76
C GLU A 50 -19.06 -4.30 2.04
N TRP A 51 -17.99 -4.51 2.80
CA TRP A 51 -18.04 -5.28 4.04
C TRP A 51 -18.43 -4.41 5.24
N SER A 52 -17.78 -3.27 5.41
CA SER A 52 -18.01 -2.38 6.55
C SER A 52 -19.08 -1.31 6.27
N GLY A 53 -19.29 -0.96 5.00
CA GLY A 53 -20.08 0.19 4.57
C GLY A 53 -19.35 1.53 4.66
N ASP A 54 -18.06 1.51 5.05
CA ASP A 54 -17.27 2.73 5.16
C ASP A 54 -16.94 3.31 3.78
N ILE A 55 -16.93 4.65 3.72
CA ILE A 55 -16.67 5.40 2.49
C ILE A 55 -15.26 5.97 2.55
N GLY A 56 -14.49 5.76 1.49
CA GLY A 56 -13.16 6.35 1.33
C GLY A 56 -12.09 5.78 2.26
N CYS A 57 -12.26 4.58 2.81
CA CYS A 57 -11.31 3.98 3.74
C CYS A 57 -10.12 3.31 3.05
N GLY A 58 -9.01 3.17 3.78
CA GLY A 58 -7.71 2.71 3.30
C GLY A 58 -7.76 1.41 2.50
N VAL A 59 -8.54 0.42 2.93
CA VAL A 59 -8.64 -0.88 2.24
C VAL A 59 -9.04 -0.77 0.77
N LYS A 60 -9.82 0.26 0.40
CA LYS A 60 -10.25 0.49 -0.99
C LYS A 60 -9.21 1.20 -1.84
N TYR A 61 -8.16 1.74 -1.22
CA TYR A 61 -7.08 2.50 -1.88
C TYR A 61 -5.73 1.79 -1.81
N PHE A 62 -5.52 0.91 -0.82
CA PHE A 62 -4.23 0.22 -0.57
C PHE A 62 -4.37 -1.31 -0.58
N SER A 63 -5.21 -1.82 -1.50
CA SER A 63 -5.38 -3.25 -1.76
C SER A 63 -5.57 -3.52 -3.25
N GLN A 64 -5.79 -4.79 -3.64
CA GLN A 64 -6.15 -5.13 -5.02
C GLN A 64 -7.45 -4.45 -5.49
N ASP A 65 -8.35 -4.10 -4.57
CA ASP A 65 -9.61 -3.43 -4.90
C ASP A 65 -9.38 -2.07 -5.54
N SER A 66 -8.35 -1.34 -5.14
CA SER A 66 -7.99 -0.06 -5.75
C SER A 66 -7.65 -0.21 -7.23
N VAL A 67 -6.86 -1.23 -7.58
CA VAL A 67 -6.50 -1.50 -8.98
C VAL A 67 -7.74 -1.89 -9.79
N ILE A 68 -8.60 -2.75 -9.23
CA ILE A 68 -9.81 -3.23 -9.90
C ILE A 68 -10.82 -2.10 -10.10
N LYS A 69 -11.02 -1.24 -9.11
CA LYS A 69 -12.00 -0.13 -9.17
C LYS A 69 -11.52 1.05 -10.01
N LEU A 70 -10.21 1.28 -10.08
CA LEU A 70 -9.63 2.34 -10.91
C LEU A 70 -9.47 1.92 -12.37
N ALA A 71 -9.35 0.64 -12.68
CA ALA A 71 -9.16 0.15 -14.05
C ALA A 71 -10.25 0.65 -15.03
N PRO A 72 -11.57 0.54 -14.73
CA PRO A 72 -12.62 1.08 -15.61
C PRO A 72 -12.53 2.61 -15.78
N ARG A 73 -12.14 3.34 -14.73
CA ARG A 73 -11.93 4.80 -14.81
C ARG A 73 -10.79 5.17 -15.76
N ALA A 74 -9.80 4.29 -15.89
CA ALA A 74 -8.70 4.43 -16.83
C ALA A 74 -9.02 3.88 -18.25
N GLY A 75 -10.23 3.34 -18.47
CA GLY A 75 -10.64 2.74 -19.75
C GLY A 75 -10.15 1.31 -19.95
N ILE A 76 -9.89 0.57 -18.87
CA ILE A 76 -9.56 -0.85 -18.89
C ILE A 76 -10.78 -1.64 -18.48
N GLU A 77 -11.35 -2.39 -19.43
CA GLU A 77 -12.44 -3.31 -19.13
C GLU A 77 -11.89 -4.60 -18.53
N LEU A 78 -12.48 -5.04 -17.42
CA LEU A 78 -12.13 -6.28 -16.75
C LEU A 78 -13.31 -7.26 -16.87
N ASP A 79 -13.03 -8.48 -17.30
CA ASP A 79 -14.05 -9.53 -17.37
C ASP A 79 -14.62 -9.82 -15.97
N GLU A 80 -15.93 -9.71 -15.83
CA GLU A 80 -16.64 -9.90 -14.56
C GLU A 80 -16.51 -11.32 -14.01
N SER A 81 -16.28 -12.31 -14.88
CA SER A 81 -16.09 -13.73 -14.49
C SER A 81 -14.75 -13.99 -13.78
N LEU A 82 -13.78 -13.08 -13.92
CA LEU A 82 -12.47 -13.21 -13.30
C LEU A 82 -12.54 -12.94 -11.79
N SER A 83 -11.80 -13.73 -11.03
CA SER A 83 -11.57 -13.46 -9.62
C SER A 83 -10.80 -12.15 -9.42
N PRO A 84 -10.90 -11.49 -8.26
CA PRO A 84 -10.16 -10.26 -7.98
C PRO A 84 -8.64 -10.39 -8.21
N ALA A 85 -8.05 -11.54 -7.87
CA ALA A 85 -6.64 -11.79 -8.10
C ALA A 85 -6.27 -11.91 -9.58
N GLU A 86 -7.17 -12.43 -10.42
CA GLU A 86 -6.98 -12.48 -11.87
C GLU A 86 -7.16 -11.11 -12.50
N LYS A 87 -8.14 -10.32 -12.06
CA LYS A 87 -8.30 -8.92 -12.48
C LYS A 87 -7.05 -8.09 -12.20
N LEU A 88 -6.47 -8.22 -11.01
CA LEU A 88 -5.18 -7.60 -10.68
C LEU A 88 -4.08 -8.03 -11.67
N LYS A 89 -3.98 -9.32 -12.00
CA LYS A 89 -2.99 -9.83 -12.96
C LYS A 89 -3.17 -9.26 -14.36
N VAL A 90 -4.41 -9.02 -14.81
CA VAL A 90 -4.68 -8.38 -16.11
C VAL A 90 -4.05 -6.98 -16.12
N VAL A 91 -4.30 -6.16 -15.10
CA VAL A 91 -3.74 -4.80 -15.04
C VAL A 91 -2.22 -4.83 -14.88
N GLN A 92 -1.67 -5.77 -14.12
CA GLN A 92 -0.22 -5.98 -14.01
C GLN A 92 0.42 -6.40 -15.35
N GLY A 93 -0.29 -7.20 -16.14
CA GLY A 93 0.13 -7.56 -17.51
C GLY A 93 0.21 -6.35 -18.42
N LEU A 94 -0.82 -5.49 -18.42
CA LEU A 94 -0.83 -4.24 -19.16
C LEU A 94 0.32 -3.30 -18.71
N MET A 95 0.59 -3.22 -17.39
CA MET A 95 1.75 -2.48 -16.89
C MET A 95 3.08 -3.02 -17.40
N ALA A 96 3.22 -4.34 -17.54
CA ALA A 96 4.44 -4.95 -18.07
C ALA A 96 4.67 -4.58 -19.54
N GLU A 97 3.60 -4.31 -20.28
CA GLU A 97 3.57 -3.88 -21.69
C GLU A 97 3.62 -2.35 -21.84
N ASP A 98 3.84 -1.61 -20.76
CA ASP A 98 3.90 -0.14 -20.72
C ASP A 98 2.59 0.55 -21.15
N ASP A 99 1.42 -0.04 -20.88
CA ASP A 99 0.12 0.54 -21.18
C ASP A 99 -0.14 1.78 -20.29
N GLU A 100 -0.32 2.94 -20.92
CA GLU A 100 -0.53 4.22 -20.23
C GLU A 100 -1.79 4.23 -19.34
N ARG A 101 -2.81 3.43 -19.67
CA ARG A 101 -4.03 3.32 -18.87
C ARG A 101 -3.74 2.61 -17.54
N ALA A 102 -2.95 1.53 -17.61
CA ALA A 102 -2.52 0.82 -16.40
C ALA A 102 -1.58 1.70 -15.56
N ALA A 103 -0.70 2.48 -16.18
CA ALA A 103 0.14 3.45 -15.48
C ALA A 103 -0.70 4.45 -14.68
N LYS A 104 -1.76 5.03 -15.24
CA LYS A 104 -2.66 5.96 -14.53
C LYS A 104 -3.31 5.35 -13.29
N VAL A 105 -3.61 4.05 -13.30
CA VAL A 105 -4.12 3.35 -12.13
C VAL A 105 -3.10 3.38 -11.00
N TYR A 106 -1.86 2.99 -11.28
CA TYR A 106 -0.80 2.93 -10.26
C TYR A 106 -0.34 4.31 -9.80
N GLU A 107 -0.28 5.29 -10.70
CA GLU A 107 -0.04 6.70 -10.35
C GLU A 107 -1.09 7.21 -9.37
N SER A 108 -2.37 6.95 -9.64
CA SER A 108 -3.47 7.38 -8.75
C SER A 108 -3.31 6.80 -7.35
N ILE A 109 -2.99 5.51 -7.23
CA ILE A 109 -2.75 4.87 -5.93
C ILE A 109 -1.52 5.49 -5.24
N GLY A 110 -0.47 5.79 -5.99
CA GLY A 110 0.73 6.45 -5.48
C GLY A 110 0.45 7.86 -4.93
N VAL A 111 -0.43 8.61 -5.58
CA VAL A 111 -0.88 9.93 -5.09
C VAL A 111 -1.62 9.78 -3.76
N TYR A 112 -2.60 8.90 -3.67
CA TYR A 112 -3.31 8.63 -2.41
C TYR A 112 -2.34 8.22 -1.31
N LEU A 113 -1.40 7.32 -1.60
CA LEU A 113 -0.43 6.86 -0.60
C LEU A 113 0.46 8.00 -0.10
N GLY A 114 0.91 8.89 -0.99
CA GLY A 114 1.76 10.03 -0.61
C GLY A 114 1.09 10.95 0.40
N HIS A 115 -0.16 11.36 0.13
CA HIS A 115 -0.94 12.18 1.06
C HIS A 115 -1.25 11.43 2.36
N THR A 116 -1.59 10.15 2.26
CA THR A 116 -1.94 9.34 3.43
C THR A 116 -0.74 9.10 4.34
N LEU A 117 0.46 8.86 3.79
CA LEU A 117 1.67 8.70 4.61
C LEU A 117 2.02 9.96 5.40
N ALA A 118 1.79 11.15 4.84
CA ALA A 118 1.97 12.40 5.59
C ALA A 118 1.00 12.46 6.78
N TYR A 119 -0.26 12.10 6.58
CA TYR A 119 -1.25 12.00 7.65
C TYR A 119 -0.88 10.95 8.71
N TYR A 120 -0.44 9.76 8.27
CA TYR A 120 -0.01 8.70 9.20
C TYR A 120 1.25 9.08 9.98
N TYR A 121 2.15 9.88 9.38
CA TYR A 121 3.35 10.36 10.04
C TYR A 121 3.04 11.20 11.28
N ASP A 122 1.99 12.02 11.24
CA ASP A 122 1.55 12.81 12.40
C ASP A 122 1.11 11.94 13.58
N LEU A 123 0.63 10.72 13.31
CA LEU A 123 0.15 9.79 14.32
C LEU A 123 1.24 8.86 14.87
N TYR A 124 2.13 8.38 13.99
CA TYR A 124 3.09 7.32 14.33
C TYR A 124 4.53 7.82 14.42
N SER A 125 4.88 8.93 13.78
CA SER A 125 6.25 9.48 13.71
C SER A 125 7.29 8.42 13.29
N PHE A 126 6.93 7.55 12.36
CA PHE A 126 7.79 6.48 11.86
C PHE A 126 8.99 7.04 11.10
N LYS A 127 10.10 6.29 11.09
CA LYS A 127 11.30 6.62 10.29
C LYS A 127 11.37 5.82 8.99
N HIS A 128 10.79 4.63 9.00
CA HIS A 128 10.84 3.73 7.87
C HIS A 128 9.44 3.29 7.49
N VAL A 129 9.16 3.23 6.19
CA VAL A 129 7.94 2.66 5.64
C VAL A 129 8.31 1.51 4.72
N LEU A 130 7.76 0.34 4.99
CA LEU A 130 7.95 -0.86 4.18
C LEU A 130 6.66 -1.21 3.46
N LEU A 131 6.66 -1.14 2.14
CA LEU A 131 5.51 -1.49 1.32
C LEU A 131 5.64 -2.93 0.82
N LEU A 132 4.58 -3.71 1.00
CA LEU A 132 4.52 -5.13 0.73
C LEU A 132 3.26 -5.49 -0.08
N GLY A 133 3.14 -6.74 -0.46
CA GLY A 133 1.93 -7.29 -1.06
C GLY A 133 1.96 -7.33 -2.59
N ARG A 134 0.97 -8.04 -3.15
CA ARG A 134 0.93 -8.32 -4.59
C ARG A 134 0.71 -7.08 -5.46
N VAL A 135 0.04 -6.06 -4.94
CA VAL A 135 -0.14 -4.79 -5.65
C VAL A 135 1.22 -4.12 -5.92
N MET A 136 2.17 -4.29 -4.99
CA MET A 136 3.52 -3.71 -5.09
C MET A 136 4.48 -4.50 -6.00
N SER A 137 4.01 -5.56 -6.69
CA SER A 137 4.86 -6.37 -7.56
C SER A 137 5.02 -5.77 -8.96
N GLY A 138 6.23 -5.88 -9.53
CA GLY A 138 6.56 -5.47 -10.89
C GLY A 138 6.52 -3.95 -11.11
N LYS A 139 6.52 -3.53 -12.39
CA LYS A 139 6.57 -2.12 -12.80
C LYS A 139 5.51 -1.23 -12.14
N GLY A 140 4.31 -1.79 -11.89
CA GLY A 140 3.22 -1.04 -11.23
C GLY A 140 3.59 -0.63 -9.80
N GLY A 141 4.17 -1.53 -9.02
CA GLY A 141 4.62 -1.22 -7.67
C GLY A 141 5.76 -0.21 -7.64
N ASP A 142 6.69 -0.29 -8.60
CA ASP A 142 7.78 0.68 -8.73
C ASP A 142 7.23 2.07 -9.07
N LEU A 143 6.31 2.18 -10.05
CA LEU A 143 5.67 3.45 -10.43
C LEU A 143 4.86 4.05 -9.27
N LEU A 144 4.10 3.23 -8.54
CA LEU A 144 3.35 3.66 -7.35
C LEU A 144 4.30 4.26 -6.30
N LEU A 145 5.42 3.59 -6.01
CA LEU A 145 6.44 4.08 -5.08
C LEU A 145 7.02 5.40 -5.53
N ASP A 146 7.41 5.53 -6.80
CA ASP A 146 8.01 6.74 -7.33
C ASP A 146 7.03 7.90 -7.31
N THR A 147 5.76 7.66 -7.64
CA THR A 147 4.69 8.67 -7.54
C THR A 147 4.48 9.10 -6.08
N CYS A 148 4.43 8.16 -5.15
CA CYS A 148 4.31 8.45 -3.73
C CYS A 148 5.47 9.34 -3.23
N LYS A 149 6.71 8.99 -3.59
CA LYS A 149 7.91 9.79 -3.26
C LYS A 149 7.82 11.20 -3.85
N LYS A 150 7.32 11.32 -5.08
CA LYS A 150 7.14 12.63 -5.72
C LYS A 150 6.13 13.48 -4.95
N VAL A 151 4.98 12.94 -4.56
CA VAL A 151 3.99 13.66 -3.74
C VAL A 151 4.60 14.12 -2.41
N LEU A 152 5.30 13.22 -1.73
CA LEU A 152 5.97 13.58 -0.47
C LEU A 152 7.00 14.70 -0.66
N ALA A 153 7.80 14.66 -1.72
CA ALA A 153 8.82 15.67 -1.98
C ALA A 153 8.20 17.02 -2.34
N ASP A 154 7.13 17.04 -3.12
CA ASP A 154 6.50 18.25 -3.62
C ASP A 154 5.57 18.91 -2.57
N GLU A 155 4.83 18.12 -1.81
CA GLU A 155 3.75 18.60 -0.93
C GLU A 155 4.13 18.53 0.56
N TYR A 156 5.00 17.59 0.96
CA TYR A 156 5.35 17.32 2.36
C TYR A 156 6.87 17.19 2.56
N PRO A 157 7.68 18.22 2.22
CA PRO A 157 9.15 18.12 2.22
C PRO A 157 9.74 17.75 3.58
N GLU A 158 9.11 18.15 4.69
CA GLU A 158 9.56 17.79 6.05
C GLU A 158 9.37 16.31 6.33
N VAL A 159 8.23 15.73 5.94
CA VAL A 159 7.97 14.29 6.06
C VAL A 159 8.91 13.50 5.14
N ASN A 160 9.06 13.96 3.89
CA ASN A 160 9.97 13.32 2.93
C ASN A 160 11.42 13.28 3.45
N ALA A 161 11.88 14.30 4.14
CA ALA A 161 13.21 14.35 4.73
C ALA A 161 13.34 13.45 5.99
N ALA A 162 12.24 13.17 6.68
CA ALA A 162 12.22 12.43 7.93
C ALA A 162 12.09 10.91 7.73
N ILE A 163 11.54 10.45 6.59
CA ILE A 163 11.21 9.04 6.38
C ILE A 163 12.05 8.40 5.28
N ASN A 164 12.26 7.10 5.41
CA ASN A 164 12.81 6.25 4.37
C ASN A 164 11.72 5.31 3.86
N LEU A 165 11.28 5.52 2.64
CA LEU A 165 10.25 4.72 1.97
C LEU A 165 10.90 3.69 1.06
N ALA A 166 10.65 2.39 1.30
CA ALA A 166 11.32 1.30 0.61
C ALA A 166 10.37 0.18 0.18
N LEU A 167 10.75 -0.48 -0.91
CA LEU A 167 10.24 -1.79 -1.30
C LEU A 167 11.31 -2.84 -0.95
N PRO A 168 10.94 -3.99 -0.41
CA PRO A 168 11.84 -5.11 -0.33
C PRO A 168 12.11 -5.69 -1.73
N ASP A 169 13.12 -6.57 -1.82
CA ASP A 169 13.37 -7.33 -3.04
C ASP A 169 12.09 -8.03 -3.52
N GLU A 170 11.94 -8.19 -4.84
CA GLU A 170 10.72 -8.73 -5.46
C GLU A 170 10.27 -10.07 -4.84
N LYS A 171 11.22 -10.92 -4.47
CA LYS A 171 10.93 -12.19 -3.77
C LYS A 171 10.22 -11.96 -2.43
N PHE A 172 10.61 -10.93 -1.69
CA PHE A 172 10.06 -10.63 -0.36
C PHE A 172 8.78 -9.78 -0.41
N ARG A 173 8.52 -9.06 -1.51
CA ARG A 173 7.26 -8.32 -1.70
C ARG A 173 6.03 -9.24 -1.59
N ARG A 174 6.16 -10.49 -2.07
CA ARG A 174 5.07 -11.48 -2.10
C ARG A 174 4.92 -12.29 -0.82
N VAL A 175 6.01 -12.57 -0.13
CA VAL A 175 6.05 -13.48 1.03
C VAL A 175 6.27 -12.77 2.37
N GLY A 176 6.45 -11.46 2.37
CA GLY A 176 6.82 -10.69 3.57
C GLY A 176 5.86 -10.88 4.75
N GLN A 177 4.55 -10.97 4.50
CA GLN A 177 3.56 -11.25 5.55
C GLN A 177 3.75 -12.63 6.17
N SER A 178 4.00 -13.65 5.36
CA SER A 178 4.22 -15.02 5.85
C SER A 178 5.53 -15.13 6.64
N MET A 179 6.56 -14.38 6.26
CA MET A 179 7.82 -14.35 6.99
C MET A 179 7.71 -13.59 8.32
N ALA A 180 6.98 -12.48 8.34
CA ALA A 180 6.71 -11.74 9.58
C ALA A 180 5.91 -12.60 10.57
N ALA A 181 4.87 -13.30 10.10
CA ALA A 181 4.10 -14.22 10.94
C ALA A 181 4.95 -15.39 11.46
N ALA A 182 5.84 -15.94 10.64
CA ALA A 182 6.73 -17.03 11.05
C ALA A 182 7.78 -16.56 12.08
N SER A 183 8.28 -15.32 11.98
CA SER A 183 9.23 -14.77 12.96
C SER A 183 8.58 -14.51 14.32
N LEU A 184 7.30 -14.13 14.37
CA LEU A 184 6.55 -13.98 15.60
C LEU A 184 6.36 -15.32 16.34
N ALA A 185 6.09 -16.40 15.62
CA ALA A 185 6.00 -17.74 16.20
C ALA A 185 7.33 -18.22 16.78
N ALA A 186 8.45 -17.88 16.16
CA ALA A 186 9.79 -18.24 16.65
C ALA A 186 10.26 -17.43 17.88
N SER A 187 9.65 -16.26 18.11
CA SER A 187 9.97 -15.40 19.26
C SER A 187 9.14 -15.72 20.51
N ALA A 188 8.21 -16.66 20.40
CA ALA A 188 7.31 -17.07 21.50
C ALA A 188 7.80 -18.32 22.28
N GLU A 189 8.95 -18.88 21.93
CA GLU A 189 9.69 -19.92 22.65
C GLU A 189 10.81 -19.27 23.48
#